data_503406ff9c206c06bb9e55ddff863f36
#
_entry.id   503406ff9c206c06bb9e55ddff863f36
#
_cell.length_a   1.000
_cell.length_b   1.000
_cell.length_c   1.000
_cell.angle_alpha   90.00
_cell.angle_beta   90.00
_cell.angle_gamma   90.00
#
_symmetry.space_group_name_H-M   'P 1'
#
loop_
_entity.id
_entity.type
_entity.pdbx_description
1 polymer ?
#
loop_
_entity_poly.entity_id
_entity_poly.type
_entity_poly.pdbx_seq_one_letter_code
_entity_poly.pdbx_strand_id
1 'polypeptide(L)'
;MNNLRTALCVLLYLLLGMPQPTRARDLEVMLIVGAAGEEQYGKLFDAQVTAWKEACTKASVQVSVIGQDGGEDDLKKLESGLKKAVSTQEGQLWLVMIGHGTFDGREAKFNLRGPDLTARQLGEWLKPILREVVFIQTASAGAGFIPPVSGKNRVIVSATKGADEIYYTRFGEYFAPAIGGLPEADLDQDRQVSLLEAFLYASKMTAEFYEKEGRLATEHALLEDNGDGTGTRAEVFEGVKAKDTKADGARAGQIALVLSEEETKLTDEQRQKRDALERELDVLKGKRGEFGEDLYYTELEKLLRSLAEVYGGAS
;
A
#
# COMPACT_ATOMS: atom_id res chain seq x y z
N MET A 1 9.81 -59.40 4.25
CA MET A 1 10.59 -58.15 4.02
C MET A 1 10.03 -57.22 2.92
N ASN A 2 9.15 -57.73 2.03
CA ASN A 2 8.60 -56.87 0.95
C ASN A 2 7.46 -55.93 1.39
N ASN A 3 6.68 -56.28 2.40
CA ASN A 3 5.52 -55.46 2.85
C ASN A 3 5.91 -54.19 3.58
N LEU A 4 7.11 -54.13 4.20
CA LEU A 4 7.58 -52.95 4.93
C LEU A 4 8.09 -51.84 3.98
N ARG A 5 8.69 -52.26 2.82
CA ARG A 5 9.16 -51.31 1.79
C ARG A 5 8.00 -50.63 1.04
N THR A 6 6.92 -51.40 0.77
CA THR A 6 5.71 -50.87 0.11
C THR A 6 4.95 -49.92 0.99
N ALA A 7 4.84 -50.19 2.31
CA ALA A 7 4.23 -49.28 3.29
C ALA A 7 5.02 -47.97 3.45
N LEU A 8 6.33 -48.01 3.41
CA LEU A 8 7.21 -46.83 3.52
C LEU A 8 7.09 -45.92 2.29
N CYS A 9 7.02 -46.50 1.08
CA CYS A 9 6.83 -45.73 -0.15
C CYS A 9 5.45 -45.05 -0.22
N VAL A 10 4.37 -45.71 0.24
CA VAL A 10 3.04 -45.12 0.28
C VAL A 10 2.94 -44.00 1.32
N LEU A 11 3.61 -44.14 2.46
CA LEU A 11 3.66 -43.10 3.49
C LEU A 11 4.46 -41.86 3.00
N LEU A 12 5.54 -42.07 2.22
CA LEU A 12 6.33 -40.98 1.64
C LEU A 12 5.55 -40.24 0.54
N TYR A 13 4.73 -40.95 -0.25
CA TYR A 13 3.86 -40.33 -1.29
C TYR A 13 2.71 -39.53 -0.67
N LEU A 14 2.17 -39.95 0.49
CA LEU A 14 1.12 -39.21 1.20
C LEU A 14 1.65 -37.92 1.86
N LEU A 15 2.95 -37.87 2.21
CA LEU A 15 3.58 -36.66 2.75
C LEU A 15 3.94 -35.62 1.65
N LEU A 16 4.14 -36.05 0.41
CA LEU A 16 4.44 -35.18 -0.73
C LEU A 16 3.16 -34.52 -1.34
N GLY A 17 1.96 -34.99 -0.98
CA GLY A 17 0.70 -34.47 -1.46
C GLY A 17 -0.05 -33.56 -0.48
N MET A 18 0.53 -33.26 0.70
CA MET A 18 -0.07 -32.24 1.57
C MET A 18 0.22 -30.86 0.98
N PRO A 19 -0.82 -30.04 0.75
CA PRO A 19 -0.59 -28.65 0.36
C PRO A 19 0.31 -28.04 1.45
N GLN A 20 1.49 -27.55 1.04
CA GLN A 20 2.35 -26.81 1.95
C GLN A 20 1.52 -25.66 2.50
N PRO A 21 1.50 -25.41 3.82
CA PRO A 21 0.82 -24.26 4.35
C PRO A 21 1.38 -23.04 3.61
N THR A 22 0.53 -22.32 2.91
CA THR A 22 0.91 -21.04 2.30
C THR A 22 1.54 -20.21 3.40
N ARG A 23 2.83 -19.93 3.26
CA ARG A 23 3.55 -19.08 4.23
C ARG A 23 2.78 -17.77 4.30
N ALA A 24 2.34 -17.42 5.51
CA ALA A 24 1.71 -16.12 5.72
C ALA A 24 2.66 -15.04 5.20
N ARG A 25 2.13 -14.09 4.44
CA ARG A 25 2.95 -12.97 3.94
C ARG A 25 3.59 -12.27 5.12
N ASP A 26 4.87 -11.98 5.03
CA ASP A 26 5.58 -11.15 5.99
C ASP A 26 5.13 -9.68 5.84
N LEU A 27 3.84 -9.43 6.12
CA LEU A 27 3.18 -8.14 6.04
C LEU A 27 2.56 -7.80 7.40
N GLU A 28 2.90 -6.64 7.90
CA GLU A 28 2.41 -6.08 9.17
C GLU A 28 1.63 -4.81 8.90
N VAL A 29 0.42 -4.70 9.44
CA VAL A 29 -0.41 -3.48 9.35
C VAL A 29 -0.55 -2.85 10.72
N MET A 30 -0.23 -1.58 10.81
CA MET A 30 -0.40 -0.77 12.02
C MET A 30 -1.32 0.41 11.71
N LEU A 31 -2.50 0.40 12.32
CA LEU A 31 -3.46 1.50 12.25
C LEU A 31 -3.21 2.45 13.42
N ILE A 32 -3.04 3.72 13.13
CA ILE A 32 -2.87 4.78 14.12
C ILE A 32 -4.10 5.69 14.05
N VAL A 33 -4.94 5.62 15.07
CA VAL A 33 -6.18 6.38 15.15
C VAL A 33 -5.95 7.61 16.03
N GLY A 34 -6.13 8.78 15.44
CA GLY A 34 -5.95 10.06 16.11
C GLY A 34 -7.08 10.42 17.06
N ALA A 35 -6.88 11.51 17.78
CA ALA A 35 -7.94 12.11 18.58
C ALA A 35 -9.10 12.59 17.69
N ALA A 36 -10.30 12.14 17.99
CA ALA A 36 -11.48 12.49 17.19
C ALA A 36 -11.94 13.93 17.43
N GLY A 37 -11.70 14.48 18.61
CA GLY A 37 -12.21 15.78 19.02
C GLY A 37 -13.72 15.78 19.26
N GLU A 38 -14.50 15.44 18.22
CA GLU A 38 -15.95 15.36 18.27
C GLU A 38 -16.45 13.94 17.98
N GLU A 39 -17.60 13.55 18.57
CA GLU A 39 -18.19 12.21 18.43
C GLU A 39 -18.45 11.82 16.97
N GLN A 40 -18.87 12.77 16.14
CA GLN A 40 -19.12 12.51 14.72
C GLN A 40 -17.89 12.01 13.98
N TYR A 41 -16.71 12.58 14.24
CA TYR A 41 -15.46 12.13 13.64
C TYR A 41 -15.02 10.77 14.20
N GLY A 42 -15.26 10.52 15.49
CA GLY A 42 -15.02 9.21 16.09
C GLY A 42 -15.72 8.08 15.34
N LYS A 43 -17.00 8.27 14.99
CA LYS A 43 -17.79 7.31 14.20
C LYS A 43 -17.20 7.08 12.81
N LEU A 44 -16.71 8.16 12.14
CA LEU A 44 -16.09 8.06 10.83
C LEU A 44 -14.71 7.33 10.89
N PHE A 45 -13.93 7.58 11.95
CA PHE A 45 -12.67 6.87 12.16
C PHE A 45 -12.91 5.39 12.47
N ASP A 46 -13.89 5.06 13.31
CA ASP A 46 -14.25 3.67 13.62
C ASP A 46 -14.72 2.91 12.38
N ALA A 47 -15.45 3.56 11.47
CA ALA A 47 -15.85 2.97 10.20
C ALA A 47 -14.64 2.65 9.31
N GLN A 48 -13.67 3.57 9.20
CA GLN A 48 -12.42 3.32 8.46
C GLN A 48 -11.61 2.18 9.11
N VAL A 49 -11.46 2.18 10.43
CA VAL A 49 -10.77 1.09 11.16
C VAL A 49 -11.45 -0.26 10.90
N THR A 50 -12.78 -0.29 10.87
CA THR A 50 -13.55 -1.51 10.57
C THR A 50 -13.23 -2.01 9.16
N ALA A 51 -13.28 -1.14 8.15
CA ALA A 51 -12.95 -1.49 6.76
C ALA A 51 -11.50 -2.03 6.64
N TRP A 52 -10.54 -1.39 7.31
CA TRP A 52 -9.15 -1.87 7.36
C TRP A 52 -9.02 -3.25 8.02
N LYS A 53 -9.70 -3.49 9.15
CA LYS A 53 -9.70 -4.81 9.82
C LYS A 53 -10.31 -5.90 8.93
N GLU A 54 -11.38 -5.59 8.20
CA GLU A 54 -11.98 -6.50 7.23
C GLU A 54 -11.02 -6.80 6.08
N ALA A 55 -10.35 -5.78 5.52
CA ALA A 55 -9.34 -5.96 4.49
C ALA A 55 -8.17 -6.84 4.97
N CYS A 56 -7.64 -6.60 6.18
CA CYS A 56 -6.59 -7.41 6.78
C CYS A 56 -7.05 -8.86 7.03
N THR A 57 -8.31 -9.07 7.42
CA THR A 57 -8.89 -10.40 7.60
C THR A 57 -8.96 -11.16 6.27
N LYS A 58 -9.44 -10.51 5.19
CA LYS A 58 -9.45 -11.10 3.84
C LYS A 58 -8.02 -11.45 3.38
N ALA A 59 -7.06 -10.58 3.67
CA ALA A 59 -5.65 -10.77 3.32
C ALA A 59 -4.93 -11.81 4.21
N SER A 60 -5.55 -12.29 5.29
CA SER A 60 -4.93 -13.13 6.32
C SER A 60 -3.69 -12.47 6.96
N VAL A 61 -3.75 -11.16 7.16
CA VAL A 61 -2.68 -10.31 7.71
C VAL A 61 -3.05 -9.85 9.12
N GLN A 62 -2.06 -9.85 10.02
CA GLN A 62 -2.27 -9.31 11.37
C GLN A 62 -2.30 -7.78 11.35
N VAL A 63 -3.24 -7.21 12.08
CA VAL A 63 -3.40 -5.77 12.25
C VAL A 63 -3.28 -5.39 13.72
N SER A 64 -2.45 -4.39 14.00
CA SER A 64 -2.38 -3.72 15.29
C SER A 64 -3.05 -2.36 15.22
N VAL A 65 -3.67 -1.92 16.31
CA VAL A 65 -4.36 -0.63 16.37
C VAL A 65 -3.88 0.15 17.58
N ILE A 66 -3.45 1.37 17.34
CA ILE A 66 -3.10 2.37 18.36
C ILE A 66 -4.18 3.45 18.32
N GLY A 67 -4.62 3.92 19.47
CA GLY A 67 -5.57 5.01 19.53
C GLY A 67 -7.01 4.61 19.83
N GLN A 68 -7.30 3.33 20.14
CA GLN A 68 -8.65 2.87 20.51
C GLN A 68 -8.79 2.33 21.94
N ASP A 69 -7.74 2.32 22.74
CA ASP A 69 -7.73 1.70 24.07
C ASP A 69 -8.01 2.66 25.25
N GLY A 70 -8.35 3.91 24.96
CA GLY A 70 -8.70 4.92 25.99
C GLY A 70 -7.51 5.60 26.67
N GLY A 71 -6.26 5.23 26.36
CA GLY A 71 -5.04 5.86 26.91
C GLY A 71 -4.65 7.17 26.23
N GLU A 72 -3.69 7.89 26.80
CA GLU A 72 -3.11 9.14 26.25
C GLU A 72 -1.62 8.98 25.93
N ASP A 73 -1.15 7.77 25.71
CA ASP A 73 0.25 7.45 25.46
C ASP A 73 0.50 6.90 24.04
N ASP A 74 -0.36 7.27 23.10
CA ASP A 74 -0.35 6.75 21.72
C ASP A 74 0.97 7.01 21.01
N LEU A 75 1.60 8.17 21.23
CA LEU A 75 2.90 8.49 20.69
C LEU A 75 3.99 7.50 21.15
N LYS A 76 3.98 7.11 22.42
CA LYS A 76 4.93 6.14 22.97
C LYS A 76 4.66 4.72 22.46
N LYS A 77 3.38 4.36 22.28
CA LYS A 77 3.00 3.07 21.70
C LYS A 77 3.49 2.96 20.25
N LEU A 78 3.30 4.03 19.47
CA LEU A 78 3.79 4.09 18.09
C LEU A 78 5.32 3.99 18.03
N GLU A 79 6.03 4.78 18.84
CA GLU A 79 7.50 4.71 18.92
C GLU A 79 7.98 3.30 19.26
N SER A 80 7.34 2.66 20.24
CA SER A 80 7.68 1.31 20.68
C SER A 80 7.39 0.26 19.59
N GLY A 81 6.29 0.41 18.86
CA GLY A 81 5.93 -0.43 17.72
C GLY A 81 6.95 -0.31 16.60
N LEU A 82 7.32 0.91 16.22
CA LEU A 82 8.31 1.15 15.17
C LEU A 82 9.71 0.66 15.57
N LYS A 83 10.12 0.82 16.84
CA LYS A 83 11.37 0.23 17.35
C LYS A 83 11.41 -1.30 17.22
N LYS A 84 10.28 -1.98 17.47
CA LYS A 84 10.17 -3.43 17.23
C LYS A 84 10.26 -3.77 15.74
N ALA A 85 9.61 -2.96 14.88
CA ALA A 85 9.62 -3.16 13.44
C ALA A 85 11.04 -3.06 12.82
N VAL A 86 11.98 -2.36 13.45
CA VAL A 86 13.39 -2.29 13.02
C VAL A 86 14.06 -3.68 13.00
N SER A 87 13.66 -4.59 13.89
CA SER A 87 14.24 -5.95 13.93
C SER A 87 13.77 -6.86 12.78
N THR A 88 12.70 -6.50 12.08
CA THR A 88 12.16 -7.24 10.93
C THR A 88 12.68 -6.60 9.64
N GLN A 89 13.53 -7.32 8.92
CA GLN A 89 14.21 -6.79 7.73
C GLN A 89 13.51 -7.18 6.41
N GLU A 90 12.64 -8.19 6.44
CA GLU A 90 11.91 -8.71 5.28
C GLU A 90 10.44 -8.31 5.34
N GLY A 91 9.76 -8.44 4.20
CA GLY A 91 8.34 -8.17 4.07
C GLY A 91 7.99 -6.69 4.00
N GLN A 92 6.76 -6.35 4.37
CA GLN A 92 6.22 -4.99 4.29
C GLN A 92 5.68 -4.53 5.65
N LEU A 93 5.87 -3.25 5.95
CA LEU A 93 5.20 -2.55 7.05
C LEU A 93 4.22 -1.53 6.46
N TRP A 94 2.95 -1.69 6.79
CA TRP A 94 1.92 -0.72 6.43
C TRP A 94 1.58 0.14 7.66
N LEU A 95 1.77 1.44 7.52
CA LEU A 95 1.40 2.43 8.53
C LEU A 95 0.22 3.24 8.00
N VAL A 96 -0.91 3.18 8.69
CA VAL A 96 -2.14 3.87 8.28
C VAL A 96 -2.53 4.86 9.36
N MET A 97 -2.57 6.13 9.03
CA MET A 97 -3.00 7.19 9.94
C MET A 97 -4.42 7.63 9.61
N ILE A 98 -5.33 7.46 10.56
CA ILE A 98 -6.76 7.79 10.48
C ILE A 98 -7.05 8.85 11.54
N GLY A 99 -7.37 10.07 11.14
CA GLY A 99 -7.57 11.13 12.13
C GLY A 99 -7.56 12.53 11.56
N HIS A 100 -7.15 13.46 12.40
CA HIS A 100 -6.92 14.86 12.05
C HIS A 100 -5.43 15.16 12.02
N GLY A 101 -5.06 16.12 11.19
CA GLY A 101 -3.73 16.71 11.18
C GLY A 101 -3.80 18.23 11.30
N THR A 102 -2.71 18.82 11.75
CA THR A 102 -2.56 20.25 11.91
C THR A 102 -1.27 20.73 11.26
N PHE A 103 -1.23 21.99 10.88
CA PHE A 103 -0.06 22.65 10.35
C PHE A 103 0.11 24.03 11.02
N ASP A 104 1.26 24.28 11.62
CA ASP A 104 1.53 25.53 12.33
C ASP A 104 2.29 26.58 11.47
N GLY A 105 2.32 26.38 10.15
CA GLY A 105 3.07 27.21 9.20
C GLY A 105 4.54 26.77 9.02
N ARG A 106 5.00 25.75 9.75
CA ARG A 106 6.36 25.22 9.70
C ARG A 106 6.41 23.70 9.63
N GLU A 107 5.60 23.03 10.44
CA GLU A 107 5.63 21.57 10.58
C GLU A 107 4.19 21.00 10.62
N ALA A 108 3.99 19.93 9.85
CA ALA A 108 2.76 19.15 9.88
C ALA A 108 2.80 18.17 11.06
N LYS A 109 1.65 18.00 11.71
CA LYS A 109 1.47 17.09 12.85
C LYS A 109 0.23 16.24 12.64
N PHE A 110 0.28 15.01 13.14
CA PHE A 110 -0.87 14.14 13.27
C PHE A 110 -1.34 14.17 14.73
N ASN A 111 -2.64 14.43 14.93
CA ASN A 111 -3.20 14.70 16.26
C ASN A 111 -3.50 13.39 16.97
N LEU A 112 -2.65 12.99 17.89
CA LEU A 112 -2.82 11.82 18.74
C LEU A 112 -3.57 12.16 20.04
N ARG A 113 -4.00 11.16 20.78
CA ARG A 113 -4.37 11.33 22.18
C ARG A 113 -3.08 11.46 22.99
N GLY A 114 -2.91 12.60 23.64
CA GLY A 114 -1.67 13.02 24.27
C GLY A 114 -0.83 13.90 23.33
N PRO A 115 0.51 13.78 23.33
CA PRO A 115 1.36 14.55 22.43
C PRO A 115 1.19 14.16 20.96
N ASP A 116 1.13 15.17 20.07
CA ASP A 116 1.04 14.95 18.63
C ASP A 116 2.34 14.38 18.04
N LEU A 117 2.18 13.66 16.93
CA LEU A 117 3.30 13.17 16.13
C LEU A 117 3.66 14.19 15.05
N THR A 118 4.92 14.65 15.03
CA THR A 118 5.40 15.51 13.95
C THR A 118 5.87 14.70 12.73
N ALA A 119 5.77 15.30 11.55
CA ALA A 119 6.24 14.69 10.30
C ALA A 119 7.73 14.34 10.37
N ARG A 120 8.56 15.23 10.91
CA ARG A 120 10.00 15.01 11.10
C ARG A 120 10.27 13.84 12.04
N GLN A 121 9.56 13.77 13.16
CA GLN A 121 9.72 12.70 14.14
C GLN A 121 9.42 11.33 13.52
N LEU A 122 8.34 11.22 12.73
CA LEU A 122 8.03 9.99 12.00
C LEU A 122 9.15 9.64 11.02
N GLY A 123 9.62 10.60 10.23
CA GLY A 123 10.72 10.39 9.29
C GLY A 123 11.97 9.83 9.98
N GLU A 124 12.37 10.41 11.14
CA GLU A 124 13.51 9.91 11.92
C GLU A 124 13.28 8.46 12.42
N TRP A 125 12.08 8.13 12.88
CA TRP A 125 11.76 6.78 13.37
C TRP A 125 11.72 5.74 12.26
N LEU A 126 11.41 6.14 11.02
CA LEU A 126 11.37 5.23 9.89
C LEU A 126 12.75 5.00 9.24
N LYS A 127 13.73 5.87 9.43
CA LYS A 127 15.08 5.73 8.84
C LYS A 127 15.74 4.37 9.06
N PRO A 128 15.71 3.76 10.27
CA PRO A 128 16.35 2.47 10.50
C PRO A 128 15.56 1.27 9.95
N ILE A 129 14.32 1.44 9.47
CA ILE A 129 13.50 0.38 8.90
C ILE A 129 13.88 0.24 7.43
N LEU A 130 14.55 -0.86 7.07
CA LEU A 130 15.08 -1.11 5.73
C LEU A 130 14.09 -1.83 4.80
N ARG A 131 13.15 -2.60 5.39
CA ARG A 131 12.07 -3.24 4.60
C ARG A 131 11.16 -2.20 3.96
N GLU A 132 10.34 -2.63 3.02
CA GLU A 132 9.36 -1.75 2.37
C GLU A 132 8.34 -1.21 3.38
N VAL A 133 8.11 0.10 3.35
CA VAL A 133 7.08 0.77 4.15
C VAL A 133 6.06 1.41 3.22
N VAL A 134 4.80 1.01 3.39
CA VAL A 134 3.64 1.65 2.78
C VAL A 134 3.03 2.57 3.82
N PHE A 135 3.14 3.87 3.61
CA PHE A 135 2.63 4.89 4.54
C PHE A 135 1.39 5.56 3.95
N ILE A 136 0.26 5.41 4.62
CA ILE A 136 -1.03 5.94 4.19
C ILE A 136 -1.49 6.97 5.21
N GLN A 137 -1.46 8.23 4.81
CA GLN A 137 -1.86 9.36 5.62
C GLN A 137 -3.20 9.90 5.13
N THR A 138 -4.28 9.50 5.82
CA THR A 138 -5.64 9.90 5.43
C THR A 138 -6.14 11.17 6.15
N ALA A 139 -5.31 11.78 7.01
CA ALA A 139 -5.67 13.00 7.72
C ALA A 139 -5.32 14.27 6.95
N SER A 140 -5.88 15.40 7.37
CA SER A 140 -5.50 16.74 6.92
C SER A 140 -4.01 17.04 7.15
N ALA A 141 -3.45 18.01 6.43
CA ALA A 141 -2.03 18.38 6.44
C ALA A 141 -1.06 17.23 6.09
N GLY A 142 -1.58 16.13 5.51
CA GLY A 142 -0.85 14.88 5.28
C GLY A 142 0.35 15.01 4.36
N ALA A 143 0.27 15.86 3.33
CA ALA A 143 1.39 16.07 2.40
C ALA A 143 2.67 16.59 3.09
N GLY A 144 2.56 17.23 4.26
CA GLY A 144 3.73 17.63 5.04
C GLY A 144 4.56 16.46 5.55
N PHE A 145 4.03 15.24 5.53
CA PHE A 145 4.75 14.01 5.88
C PHE A 145 5.53 13.41 4.69
N ILE A 146 5.21 13.79 3.44
CA ILE A 146 5.88 13.22 2.26
C ILE A 146 7.39 13.44 2.31
N PRO A 147 7.93 14.67 2.36
CA PRO A 147 9.38 14.87 2.27
C PRO A 147 10.19 14.17 3.37
N PRO A 148 9.80 14.19 4.68
CA PRO A 148 10.60 13.54 5.71
C PRO A 148 10.47 12.01 5.71
N VAL A 149 9.41 11.43 5.12
CA VAL A 149 9.16 9.98 5.08
C VAL A 149 9.65 9.36 3.78
N SER A 150 9.70 10.13 2.69
CA SER A 150 10.14 9.68 1.36
C SER A 150 11.54 9.07 1.37
N GLY A 151 11.78 8.15 0.47
CA GLY A 151 13.07 7.51 0.26
C GLY A 151 12.97 6.12 -0.37
N LYS A 152 14.10 5.45 -0.46
CA LYS A 152 14.16 4.09 -1.01
C LYS A 152 13.28 3.15 -0.17
N ASN A 153 12.54 2.28 -0.82
CA ASN A 153 11.59 1.34 -0.18
C ASN A 153 10.48 2.03 0.61
N ARG A 154 10.03 3.19 0.13
CA ARG A 154 8.86 3.91 0.66
C ARG A 154 7.81 4.06 -0.44
N VAL A 155 6.56 3.85 -0.07
CA VAL A 155 5.40 4.20 -0.88
C VAL A 155 4.47 4.99 0.02
N ILE A 156 4.09 6.18 -0.39
CA ILE A 156 3.35 7.13 0.43
C ILE A 156 2.08 7.53 -0.29
N VAL A 157 0.96 7.42 0.40
CA VAL A 157 -0.32 7.99 -0.03
C VAL A 157 -0.73 9.05 0.97
N SER A 158 -1.00 10.26 0.52
CA SER A 158 -1.52 11.36 1.33
C SER A 158 -2.87 11.80 0.82
N ALA A 159 -3.83 12.05 1.72
CA ALA A 159 -5.14 12.60 1.37
C ALA A 159 -5.08 14.06 0.91
N THR A 160 -3.98 14.76 1.13
CA THR A 160 -3.83 16.19 0.83
C THR A 160 -2.60 16.45 -0.04
N LYS A 161 -2.63 17.54 -0.83
CA LYS A 161 -1.49 17.97 -1.67
C LYS A 161 -0.57 18.95 -0.99
N GLY A 162 -1.00 19.54 0.12
CA GLY A 162 -0.25 20.52 0.89
C GLY A 162 -0.51 20.35 2.39
N ALA A 163 0.44 20.81 3.21
CA ALA A 163 0.25 20.84 4.66
C ALA A 163 -0.80 21.89 5.08
N ASP A 164 -1.12 22.84 4.21
CA ASP A 164 -2.14 23.88 4.37
C ASP A 164 -3.57 23.38 4.11
N GLU A 165 -3.77 22.18 3.55
CA GLU A 165 -5.09 21.53 3.47
C GLU A 165 -5.45 20.93 4.84
N ILE A 166 -6.01 21.76 5.71
CA ILE A 166 -6.24 21.47 7.15
C ILE A 166 -7.68 21.07 7.51
N TYR A 167 -8.57 21.03 6.53
CA TYR A 167 -9.94 20.57 6.76
C TYR A 167 -10.02 19.05 6.83
N TYR A 168 -11.11 18.54 7.45
CA TYR A 168 -11.36 17.10 7.49
C TYR A 168 -11.37 16.51 6.08
N THR A 169 -10.70 15.39 5.93
CA THR A 169 -10.54 14.67 4.66
C THR A 169 -11.47 13.47 4.58
N ARG A 170 -12.06 13.25 3.41
CA ARG A 170 -12.93 12.09 3.12
C ARG A 170 -12.23 10.98 2.37
N PHE A 171 -11.07 11.26 1.83
CA PHE A 171 -10.28 10.31 1.04
C PHE A 171 -10.17 8.92 1.71
N GLY A 172 -9.91 8.88 3.02
CA GLY A 172 -9.78 7.63 3.78
C GLY A 172 -11.07 6.81 3.84
N GLU A 173 -12.24 7.45 3.76
CA GLU A 173 -13.54 6.77 3.75
C GLU A 173 -13.72 5.92 2.48
N TYR A 174 -13.13 6.35 1.36
CA TYR A 174 -13.16 5.64 0.07
C TYR A 174 -11.96 4.71 -0.11
N PHE A 175 -10.79 5.11 0.42
CA PHE A 175 -9.56 4.35 0.26
C PHE A 175 -9.60 3.00 1.03
N ALA A 176 -10.10 2.99 2.26
CA ALA A 176 -10.11 1.79 3.09
C ALA A 176 -10.95 0.63 2.47
N PRO A 177 -12.19 0.85 1.98
CA PRO A 177 -12.90 -0.20 1.25
C PRO A 177 -12.22 -0.59 -0.08
N ALA A 178 -11.65 0.38 -0.82
CA ALA A 178 -11.01 0.11 -2.10
C ALA A 178 -9.85 -0.87 -1.96
N ILE A 179 -8.89 -0.58 -1.06
CA ILE A 179 -7.73 -1.46 -0.82
C ILE A 179 -8.14 -2.82 -0.24
N GLY A 180 -9.34 -2.92 0.33
CA GLY A 180 -9.98 -4.15 0.79
C GLY A 180 -10.58 -5.01 -0.33
N GLY A 181 -10.37 -4.65 -1.60
CA GLY A 181 -10.84 -5.39 -2.76
C GLY A 181 -12.27 -5.05 -3.15
N LEU A 182 -12.63 -3.76 -3.18
CA LEU A 182 -13.88 -3.28 -3.73
C LEU A 182 -13.87 -3.45 -5.26
N PRO A 183 -14.83 -4.19 -5.88
CA PRO A 183 -14.80 -4.48 -7.32
C PRO A 183 -14.76 -3.25 -8.23
N GLU A 184 -15.38 -2.14 -7.81
CA GLU A 184 -15.41 -0.89 -8.56
C GLU A 184 -14.05 -0.17 -8.57
N ALA A 185 -13.14 -0.57 -7.68
CA ALA A 185 -11.79 -0.04 -7.60
C ALA A 185 -10.77 -0.86 -8.43
N ASP A 186 -11.12 -2.04 -8.91
CA ASP A 186 -10.34 -2.85 -9.85
C ASP A 186 -10.46 -2.24 -11.26
N LEU A 187 -9.54 -1.32 -11.58
CA LEU A 187 -9.61 -0.49 -12.79
C LEU A 187 -9.08 -1.19 -14.03
N ASP A 188 -8.17 -2.14 -13.89
CA ASP A 188 -7.58 -2.90 -14.99
C ASP A 188 -8.16 -4.33 -15.13
N GLN A 189 -9.08 -4.69 -14.22
CA GLN A 189 -9.86 -5.94 -14.22
C GLN A 189 -9.01 -7.21 -14.06
N ASP A 190 -7.95 -7.13 -13.28
CA ASP A 190 -7.08 -8.25 -12.95
C ASP A 190 -7.58 -9.05 -11.72
N ARG A 191 -8.74 -8.65 -11.13
CA ARG A 191 -9.40 -9.20 -9.92
C ARG A 191 -8.64 -8.91 -8.63
N GLN A 192 -7.83 -7.91 -8.63
CA GLN A 192 -7.10 -7.41 -7.48
C GLN A 192 -7.21 -5.89 -7.44
N VAL A 193 -7.06 -5.28 -6.29
CA VAL A 193 -6.96 -3.82 -6.20
C VAL A 193 -5.58 -3.49 -5.70
N SER A 194 -4.77 -2.91 -6.56
CA SER A 194 -3.45 -2.38 -6.21
C SER A 194 -3.57 -1.10 -5.38
N LEU A 195 -2.47 -0.72 -4.72
CA LEU A 195 -2.38 0.54 -3.99
C LEU A 195 -2.62 1.76 -4.91
N LEU A 196 -2.14 1.68 -6.17
CA LEU A 196 -2.40 2.70 -7.19
C LEU A 196 -3.89 2.81 -7.50
N GLU A 197 -4.56 1.71 -7.74
CA GLU A 197 -5.99 1.71 -8.06
C GLU A 197 -6.84 2.19 -6.90
N ALA A 198 -6.52 1.77 -5.66
CA ALA A 198 -7.17 2.29 -4.46
C ALA A 198 -6.99 3.81 -4.34
N PHE A 199 -5.79 4.34 -4.64
CA PHE A 199 -5.51 5.78 -4.68
C PHE A 199 -6.32 6.50 -5.75
N LEU A 200 -6.37 5.97 -6.97
CA LEU A 200 -7.09 6.57 -8.09
C LEU A 200 -8.61 6.57 -7.85
N TYR A 201 -9.15 5.42 -7.39
CA TYR A 201 -10.55 5.28 -7.03
C TYR A 201 -10.95 6.26 -5.92
N ALA A 202 -10.21 6.28 -4.81
CA ALA A 202 -10.51 7.16 -3.68
C ALA A 202 -10.40 8.64 -4.07
N SER A 203 -9.42 9.02 -4.90
CA SER A 203 -9.27 10.38 -5.42
C SER A 203 -10.47 10.80 -6.25
N LYS A 204 -10.95 9.92 -7.14
CA LYS A 204 -12.15 10.15 -7.96
C LYS A 204 -13.38 10.29 -7.09
N MET A 205 -13.63 9.38 -6.15
CA MET A 205 -14.80 9.41 -5.29
C MET A 205 -14.81 10.64 -4.38
N THR A 206 -13.64 11.09 -3.93
CA THR A 206 -13.50 12.34 -3.18
C THR A 206 -13.90 13.56 -4.03
N ALA A 207 -13.42 13.63 -5.28
CA ALA A 207 -13.78 14.71 -6.19
C ALA A 207 -15.29 14.72 -6.50
N GLU A 208 -15.88 13.55 -6.78
CA GLU A 208 -17.32 13.40 -7.01
C GLU A 208 -18.17 13.82 -5.80
N PHE A 209 -17.69 13.54 -4.57
CA PHE A 209 -18.35 14.00 -3.36
C PHE A 209 -18.46 15.54 -3.33
N TYR A 210 -17.35 16.25 -3.55
CA TYR A 210 -17.36 17.72 -3.52
C TYR A 210 -18.20 18.32 -4.65
N GLU A 211 -18.16 17.73 -5.83
CA GLU A 211 -18.98 18.14 -6.98
C GLU A 211 -20.47 17.99 -6.66
N LYS A 212 -20.88 16.83 -6.14
CA LYS A 212 -22.27 16.55 -5.75
C LYS A 212 -22.79 17.47 -4.65
N GLU A 213 -21.92 17.85 -3.71
CA GLU A 213 -22.26 18.81 -2.65
C GLU A 213 -22.21 20.26 -3.13
N GLY A 214 -21.83 20.53 -4.38
CA GLY A 214 -21.67 21.88 -4.92
C GLY A 214 -20.59 22.70 -4.20
N ARG A 215 -19.55 22.07 -3.70
CA ARG A 215 -18.47 22.67 -2.90
C ARG A 215 -17.13 22.55 -3.62
N LEU A 216 -16.26 23.52 -3.37
CA LEU A 216 -14.86 23.38 -3.79
C LEU A 216 -14.16 22.31 -2.96
N ALA A 217 -13.35 21.48 -3.61
CA ALA A 217 -12.55 20.48 -2.93
C ALA A 217 -11.53 21.14 -2.00
N THR A 218 -11.44 20.63 -0.77
CA THR A 218 -10.51 21.10 0.26
C THR A 218 -9.40 20.08 0.55
N GLU A 219 -9.37 19.01 -0.22
CA GLU A 219 -8.37 17.95 -0.17
C GLU A 219 -8.05 17.43 -1.58
N HIS A 220 -6.77 17.10 -1.83
CA HIS A 220 -6.30 16.59 -3.10
C HIS A 220 -5.20 15.58 -2.82
N ALA A 221 -5.48 14.32 -3.05
CA ALA A 221 -4.56 13.26 -2.69
C ALA A 221 -3.29 13.23 -3.56
N LEU A 222 -2.21 12.74 -2.97
CA LEU A 222 -0.91 12.50 -3.60
C LEU A 222 -0.45 11.08 -3.38
N LEU A 223 0.22 10.53 -4.38
CA LEU A 223 0.97 9.29 -4.32
C LEU A 223 2.46 9.60 -4.54
N GLU A 224 3.35 9.06 -3.72
CA GLU A 224 4.81 9.14 -3.88
C GLU A 224 5.41 7.75 -3.71
N ASP A 225 6.13 7.24 -4.71
CA ASP A 225 6.73 5.90 -4.67
C ASP A 225 8.10 5.80 -5.38
N ASN A 226 8.62 6.91 -5.88
CA ASN A 226 9.92 6.98 -6.55
C ASN A 226 11.05 7.48 -5.66
N GLY A 227 10.74 8.01 -4.47
CA GLY A 227 11.70 8.45 -3.46
C GLY A 227 12.23 9.87 -3.66
N ASP A 228 11.59 10.70 -4.49
CA ASP A 228 12.02 12.07 -4.77
C ASP A 228 11.42 13.11 -3.80
N GLY A 229 10.48 12.68 -2.94
CA GLY A 229 9.80 13.54 -1.96
C GLY A 229 8.71 14.44 -2.57
N THR A 230 8.30 14.17 -3.81
CA THR A 230 7.27 14.93 -4.52
C THR A 230 6.17 13.98 -4.99
N GLY A 231 4.96 14.16 -4.46
CA GLY A 231 3.87 13.27 -4.82
C GLY A 231 3.18 13.64 -6.13
N THR A 232 2.69 12.63 -6.82
CA THR A 232 1.92 12.73 -8.07
C THR A 232 0.43 12.70 -7.78
N ARG A 233 -0.34 13.54 -8.47
CA ARG A 233 -1.81 13.64 -8.37
C ARG A 233 -2.50 12.63 -9.30
N ALA A 234 -3.72 12.23 -8.94
CA ALA A 234 -4.50 11.27 -9.73
C ALA A 234 -4.77 11.70 -11.18
N GLU A 235 -4.86 13.00 -11.47
CA GLU A 235 -5.14 13.52 -12.82
C GLU A 235 -3.98 13.32 -13.80
N VAL A 236 -2.79 12.97 -13.31
CA VAL A 236 -1.64 12.61 -14.13
C VAL A 236 -1.81 11.23 -14.78
N PHE A 237 -2.73 10.42 -14.26
CA PHE A 237 -2.96 9.07 -14.78
C PHE A 237 -4.08 9.02 -15.82
N GLU A 238 -3.96 8.07 -16.74
CA GLU A 238 -5.01 7.65 -17.67
C GLU A 238 -5.24 6.13 -17.47
N GLY A 239 -6.38 5.77 -16.85
CA GLY A 239 -6.51 4.46 -16.23
C GLY A 239 -5.43 4.30 -15.16
N VAL A 240 -4.73 3.18 -15.16
CA VAL A 240 -3.62 2.89 -14.24
C VAL A 240 -2.24 3.34 -14.79
N LYS A 241 -2.18 4.05 -15.91
CA LYS A 241 -0.92 4.47 -16.55
C LYS A 241 -0.66 5.95 -16.33
N ALA A 242 0.52 6.28 -15.84
CA ALA A 242 0.96 7.65 -15.77
C ALA A 242 1.24 8.20 -17.20
N LYS A 243 0.83 9.45 -17.43
CA LYS A 243 1.12 10.19 -18.70
C LYS A 243 2.58 10.63 -18.81
N ASP A 244 3.25 10.76 -17.64
CA ASP A 244 4.66 11.12 -17.55
C ASP A 244 5.45 9.92 -17.01
N THR A 245 6.55 9.57 -17.68
CA THR A 245 7.43 8.46 -17.27
C THR A 245 8.18 8.70 -15.96
N LYS A 246 8.20 9.93 -15.46
CA LYS A 246 8.80 10.31 -14.18
C LYS A 246 7.79 10.36 -13.04
N ALA A 247 6.50 10.19 -13.34
CA ALA A 247 5.46 10.18 -12.33
C ALA A 247 5.56 8.93 -11.45
N ASP A 248 5.06 9.04 -10.24
CA ASP A 248 4.85 7.91 -9.35
C ASP A 248 3.83 6.92 -9.90
N GLY A 249 3.68 5.78 -9.24
CA GLY A 249 2.64 4.78 -9.50
C GLY A 249 3.18 3.41 -9.92
N ALA A 250 4.45 3.34 -10.36
CA ALA A 250 5.03 2.08 -10.82
C ALA A 250 5.14 1.02 -9.71
N ARG A 251 5.51 1.42 -8.49
CA ARG A 251 5.57 0.51 -7.34
C ARG A 251 4.19 0.31 -6.72
N ALA A 252 3.42 1.36 -6.59
CA ALA A 252 2.06 1.31 -6.06
C ALA A 252 1.15 0.39 -6.88
N GLY A 253 1.34 0.31 -8.20
CA GLY A 253 0.63 -0.62 -9.08
C GLY A 253 0.96 -2.10 -8.85
N GLN A 254 2.09 -2.41 -8.19
CA GLN A 254 2.52 -3.78 -7.88
C GLN A 254 2.20 -4.21 -6.43
N ILE A 255 1.69 -3.30 -5.61
CA ILE A 255 1.40 -3.55 -4.19
C ILE A 255 -0.10 -3.72 -4.01
N ALA A 256 -0.54 -4.87 -3.48
CA ALA A 256 -1.91 -5.12 -3.09
C ALA A 256 -1.98 -5.68 -1.66
N LEU A 257 -2.99 -5.25 -0.90
CA LEU A 257 -3.25 -5.81 0.43
C LEU A 257 -3.95 -7.16 0.30
N VAL A 258 -5.03 -7.22 -0.45
CA VAL A 258 -5.82 -8.43 -0.73
C VAL A 258 -5.39 -8.96 -2.08
N LEU A 259 -4.80 -10.16 -2.11
CA LEU A 259 -4.34 -10.79 -3.34
C LEU A 259 -5.48 -11.52 -4.05
N SER A 260 -5.45 -11.57 -5.38
CA SER A 260 -6.33 -12.43 -6.19
C SER A 260 -6.03 -13.91 -5.95
N GLU A 261 -6.93 -14.80 -6.39
CA GLU A 261 -6.71 -16.24 -6.26
C GLU A 261 -5.48 -16.72 -7.04
N GLU A 262 -5.19 -16.10 -8.17
CA GLU A 262 -4.01 -16.36 -8.98
C GLU A 262 -2.73 -15.93 -8.26
N GLU A 263 -2.72 -14.76 -7.67
CA GLU A 263 -1.59 -14.21 -6.93
C GLU A 263 -1.28 -15.00 -5.64
N THR A 264 -2.30 -15.57 -4.99
CA THR A 264 -2.10 -16.40 -3.80
C THR A 264 -1.37 -17.71 -4.09
N LYS A 265 -1.35 -18.17 -5.35
CA LYS A 265 -0.61 -19.38 -5.79
C LYS A 265 0.88 -19.12 -5.95
N LEU A 266 1.30 -17.87 -6.15
CA LEU A 266 2.69 -17.50 -6.31
C LEU A 266 3.40 -17.43 -4.95
N THR A 267 4.65 -17.87 -4.90
CA THR A 267 5.53 -17.60 -3.77
C THR A 267 5.97 -16.13 -3.76
N ASP A 268 6.49 -15.65 -2.64
CA ASP A 268 7.03 -14.27 -2.55
C ASP A 268 8.19 -14.06 -3.56
N GLU A 269 9.02 -15.07 -3.77
CA GLU A 269 10.11 -15.02 -4.77
C GLU A 269 9.57 -14.92 -6.19
N GLN A 270 8.49 -15.67 -6.50
CA GLN A 270 7.85 -15.61 -7.82
C GLN A 270 7.21 -14.24 -8.05
N ARG A 271 6.52 -13.66 -7.05
CA ARG A 271 5.98 -12.29 -7.13
C ARG A 271 7.08 -11.27 -7.35
N GLN A 272 8.17 -11.32 -6.59
CA GLN A 272 9.31 -10.41 -6.78
C GLN A 272 9.93 -10.52 -8.17
N LYS A 273 10.06 -11.76 -8.70
CA LYS A 273 10.56 -11.97 -10.06
C LYS A 273 9.60 -11.40 -11.11
N ARG A 274 8.29 -11.64 -10.97
CA ARG A 274 7.26 -11.05 -11.83
C ARG A 274 7.35 -9.52 -11.82
N ASP A 275 7.34 -8.91 -10.66
CA ASP A 275 7.38 -7.45 -10.49
C ASP A 275 8.62 -6.84 -11.14
N ALA A 276 9.77 -7.52 -11.04
CA ALA A 276 10.99 -7.09 -11.72
C ALA A 276 10.83 -7.14 -13.25
N LEU A 277 10.29 -8.25 -13.79
CA LEU A 277 10.07 -8.42 -15.22
C LEU A 277 9.04 -7.43 -15.78
N GLU A 278 7.99 -7.12 -15.03
CA GLU A 278 6.98 -6.12 -15.42
C GLU A 278 7.60 -4.71 -15.50
N ARG A 279 8.44 -4.34 -14.52
CA ARG A 279 9.18 -3.06 -14.58
C ARG A 279 10.11 -3.00 -15.78
N GLU A 280 10.83 -4.09 -16.10
CA GLU A 280 11.67 -4.16 -17.31
C GLU A 280 10.85 -4.03 -18.59
N LEU A 281 9.65 -4.65 -18.61
CA LEU A 281 8.73 -4.57 -19.72
C LEU A 281 8.23 -3.11 -19.94
N ASP A 282 7.91 -2.40 -18.88
CA ASP A 282 7.46 -1.01 -18.96
C ASP A 282 8.59 -0.07 -19.40
N VAL A 283 9.80 -0.30 -18.93
CA VAL A 283 11.01 0.41 -19.43
C VAL A 283 11.22 0.15 -20.93
N LEU A 284 11.09 -1.11 -21.37
CA LEU A 284 11.23 -1.48 -22.78
C LEU A 284 10.15 -0.79 -23.64
N LYS A 285 8.89 -0.79 -23.19
CA LYS A 285 7.77 -0.10 -23.86
C LYS A 285 8.04 1.41 -24.00
N GLY A 286 8.52 2.05 -22.94
CA GLY A 286 8.86 3.47 -22.93
C GLY A 286 9.97 3.83 -23.92
N LYS A 287 10.88 2.90 -24.18
CA LYS A 287 12.02 3.07 -25.10
C LYS A 287 11.77 2.55 -26.52
N ARG A 288 10.54 2.18 -26.88
CA ARG A 288 10.23 1.59 -28.18
C ARG A 288 10.80 2.37 -29.37
N GLY A 289 10.81 3.70 -29.30
CA GLY A 289 11.35 4.56 -30.38
C GLY A 289 12.88 4.58 -30.46
N GLU A 290 13.60 4.06 -29.49
CA GLU A 290 15.06 4.02 -29.43
C GLU A 290 15.63 2.72 -30.03
N PHE A 291 14.79 1.69 -30.18
CA PHE A 291 15.17 0.38 -30.70
C PHE A 291 14.77 0.23 -32.20
N GLY A 292 15.57 -0.52 -32.95
CA GLY A 292 15.11 -1.07 -34.23
C GLY A 292 13.99 -2.11 -33.97
N GLU A 293 13.06 -2.22 -34.93
CA GLU A 293 11.83 -3.03 -34.76
C GLU A 293 12.15 -4.49 -34.36
N ASP A 294 13.10 -5.13 -35.07
CA ASP A 294 13.49 -6.53 -34.80
C ASP A 294 14.06 -6.72 -33.37
N LEU A 295 14.90 -5.80 -32.92
CA LEU A 295 15.51 -5.86 -31.61
C LEU A 295 14.45 -5.65 -30.51
N TYR A 296 13.53 -4.69 -30.71
CA TYR A 296 12.43 -4.43 -29.79
C TYR A 296 11.57 -5.69 -29.56
N TYR A 297 11.13 -6.33 -30.65
CA TYR A 297 10.30 -7.53 -30.55
C TYR A 297 11.07 -8.74 -29.97
N THR A 298 12.36 -8.84 -30.22
CA THR A 298 13.20 -9.89 -29.62
C THR A 298 13.26 -9.74 -28.09
N GLU A 299 13.52 -8.54 -27.58
CA GLU A 299 13.56 -8.30 -26.13
C GLU A 299 12.16 -8.40 -25.50
N LEU A 300 11.11 -7.95 -26.19
CA LEU A 300 9.73 -8.12 -25.75
C LEU A 300 9.35 -9.59 -25.60
N GLU A 301 9.67 -10.42 -26.61
CA GLU A 301 9.40 -11.86 -26.56
C GLU A 301 10.12 -12.54 -25.39
N LYS A 302 11.38 -12.19 -25.16
CA LYS A 302 12.17 -12.71 -24.04
C LYS A 302 11.53 -12.40 -22.68
N LEU A 303 11.12 -11.16 -22.44
CA LEU A 303 10.45 -10.75 -21.20
C LEU A 303 9.12 -11.45 -21.02
N LEU A 304 8.29 -11.53 -22.07
CA LEU A 304 7.00 -12.21 -22.02
C LEU A 304 7.13 -13.71 -21.75
N ARG A 305 8.15 -14.38 -22.31
CA ARG A 305 8.46 -15.79 -22.02
C ARG A 305 8.86 -15.96 -20.55
N SER A 306 9.72 -15.08 -20.04
CA SER A 306 10.13 -15.12 -18.62
C SER A 306 8.95 -14.88 -17.67
N LEU A 307 8.02 -14.01 -18.01
CA LEU A 307 6.77 -13.83 -17.26
C LEU A 307 5.90 -15.08 -17.30
N ALA A 308 5.74 -15.70 -18.48
CA ALA A 308 4.97 -16.94 -18.62
C ALA A 308 5.55 -18.10 -17.77
N GLU A 309 6.89 -18.19 -17.65
CA GLU A 309 7.55 -19.19 -16.80
C GLU A 309 7.25 -18.97 -15.30
N VAL A 310 7.11 -17.73 -14.83
CA VAL A 310 6.75 -17.44 -13.44
C VAL A 310 5.38 -18.02 -13.11
N TYR A 311 4.40 -17.84 -13.99
CA TYR A 311 3.04 -18.37 -13.79
C TYR A 311 2.94 -19.87 -14.10
N GLY A 312 3.71 -20.39 -15.08
CA GLY A 312 3.73 -21.82 -15.43
C GLY A 312 4.36 -22.71 -14.38
N GLY A 313 5.20 -22.20 -13.50
CA GLY A 313 5.76 -22.93 -12.37
C GLY A 313 4.85 -22.99 -11.13
N ALA A 314 3.68 -22.37 -11.17
CA ALA A 314 2.70 -22.33 -10.07
C ALA A 314 1.63 -23.44 -10.13
N SER A 315 1.79 -24.45 -11.00
CA SER A 315 0.86 -25.59 -11.18
C SER A 315 1.23 -26.81 -10.34
#